data_de0f3ba9be705396f2e57947da034701
#
_entry.id   de0f3ba9be705396f2e57947da034701
#
_cell.length_a   1.000
_cell.length_b   1.000
_cell.length_c   1.000
_cell.angle_alpha   90.00
_cell.angle_beta   90.00
_cell.angle_gamma   90.00
#
_symmetry.space_group_name_H-M   'P 1'
#
loop_
_entity.id
_entity.type
_entity.pdbx_description
1 polymer ?
#
loop_
_entity_poly.entity_id
_entity_poly.type
_entity_poly.pdbx_seq_one_letter_code
_entity_poly.pdbx_strand_id
1 'polypeptide(L)' 'MSGQQTPELAVGVVVREKATGRLLEVMDKIAGRWQARPLNGGRERDIDPVDVVVLGERESLSVQVAVANQRSRRGVLG' A
#
# COMPACT_ATOMS: atom_id res chain seq x y z
N MET A 1 -20.52 -4.06 17.96
CA MET A 1 -19.95 -4.17 17.61
C MET A 1 -19.20 -3.43 17.19
N SER A 2 -18.70 -3.37 17.09
CA SER A 2 -17.82 -2.70 16.84
C SER A 2 -17.51 -2.32 15.70
N GLY A 3 -17.90 -1.96 15.03
CA GLY A 3 -17.50 -1.63 13.91
C GLY A 3 -16.49 -0.70 13.76
N GLN A 4 -16.00 -0.17 14.56
CA GLN A 4 -15.13 0.73 14.43
C GLN A 4 -13.86 0.35 14.58
N GLN A 5 -13.30 -0.37 13.97
CA GLN A 5 -12.03 -0.72 14.07
C GLN A 5 -11.11 0.08 13.35
N THR A 6 -10.00 0.41 13.86
CA THR A 6 -8.89 0.95 13.16
C THR A 6 -8.37 -0.09 12.27
N PRO A 7 -7.95 0.20 11.09
CA PRO A 7 -7.40 -0.78 10.19
C PRO A 7 -6.17 -1.39 10.81
N GLU A 8 -6.05 -2.69 10.69
CA GLU A 8 -4.93 -3.36 11.20
C GLU A 8 -3.90 -3.45 10.15
N LEU A 9 -2.79 -2.82 10.28
CA LEU A 9 -1.70 -2.86 9.33
C LEU A 9 -0.76 -4.01 9.64
N ALA A 10 -0.16 -4.52 8.59
CA ALA A 10 0.86 -5.55 8.72
C ALA A 10 1.78 -5.42 7.53
N VAL A 11 3.00 -5.87 7.66
CA VAL A 11 3.96 -5.82 6.57
C VAL A 11 3.42 -6.63 5.40
N GLY A 12 3.48 -6.06 4.23
CA GLY A 12 2.99 -6.70 3.01
C GLY A 12 1.58 -6.29 2.62
N VAL A 13 0.88 -5.59 3.49
CA VAL A 13 -0.48 -5.18 3.19
C VAL A 13 -0.47 -3.96 2.29
N VAL A 14 -1.38 -3.89 1.35
CA VAL A 14 -1.50 -2.73 0.47
C VAL A 14 -2.59 -1.82 1.04
N VAL A 15 -2.31 -0.53 1.06
CA VAL A 15 -3.23 0.45 1.59
C VAL A 15 -3.41 1.59 0.60
N ARG A 16 -4.51 2.30 0.72
CA ARG A 16 -4.75 3.48 -0.09
C ARG A 16 -4.76 4.69 0.84
N GLU A 17 -3.99 5.70 0.48
CA GLU A 17 -3.92 6.92 1.24
C GLU A 17 -5.18 7.72 1.01
N LYS A 18 -5.88 8.09 2.06
CA LYS A 18 -7.16 8.78 1.93
C LYS A 18 -7.03 10.13 1.27
N ALA A 19 -6.01 10.85 1.60
CA ALA A 19 -5.83 12.21 1.11
C ALA A 19 -5.54 12.30 -0.38
N THR A 20 -4.80 11.34 -0.91
CA THR A 20 -4.33 11.43 -2.29
C THR A 20 -4.81 10.30 -3.18
N GLY A 21 -5.32 9.24 -2.60
CA GLY A 21 -5.68 8.05 -3.35
C GLY A 21 -4.51 7.19 -3.74
N ARG A 22 -3.29 7.54 -3.31
CA ARG A 22 -2.14 6.77 -3.66
C ARG A 22 -2.14 5.42 -3.03
N LEU A 23 -1.62 4.44 -3.73
CA LEU A 23 -1.52 3.08 -3.22
C LEU A 23 -0.11 2.84 -2.73
N LEU A 24 -0.02 2.25 -1.55
CA LEU A 24 1.26 2.02 -0.90
C LEU A 24 1.29 0.61 -0.35
N GLU A 25 2.47 0.08 -0.21
CA GLU A 25 2.63 -1.23 0.42
C GLU A 25 3.34 -1.03 1.74
N VAL A 26 2.84 -1.63 2.80
CA VAL A 26 3.45 -1.52 4.11
C VAL A 26 4.72 -2.37 4.13
N MET A 27 5.83 -1.74 4.41
CA MET A 27 7.13 -2.40 4.33
C MET A 27 7.71 -2.78 5.68
N ASP A 28 7.46 -1.99 6.69
CA ASP A 28 8.09 -2.23 7.98
C ASP A 28 7.41 -1.43 9.08
N LYS A 29 7.78 -1.69 10.30
CA LYS A 29 7.32 -0.91 11.43
C LYS A 29 8.55 -0.57 12.24
N ILE A 30 8.89 0.71 12.29
CA ILE A 30 10.10 1.16 12.97
C ILE A 30 9.73 2.13 14.07
N ALA A 31 10.16 1.83 15.28
CA ALA A 31 9.89 2.68 16.43
C ALA A 31 8.40 3.02 16.58
N GLY A 32 7.56 2.03 16.37
CA GLY A 32 6.12 2.23 16.51
C GLY A 32 5.46 2.91 15.33
N ARG A 33 6.20 3.26 14.30
CA ARG A 33 5.64 3.91 13.13
C ARG A 33 5.67 3.00 11.93
N TRP A 34 4.58 2.98 11.20
CA TRP A 34 4.49 2.15 10.01
C TRP A 34 5.16 2.87 8.84
N GLN A 35 5.96 2.11 8.08
CA GLN A 35 6.64 2.63 6.91
C GLN A 35 6.04 1.98 5.69
N ALA A 36 5.73 2.77 4.69
CA ALA A 36 5.13 2.25 3.46
C ALA A 36 5.77 2.88 2.25
N ARG A 37 5.75 2.17 1.15
CA ARG A 37 6.34 2.64 -0.09
C ARG A 37 5.29 2.65 -1.18
N PRO A 38 5.24 3.70 -2.01
CA PRO A 38 4.29 3.73 -3.13
C PRO A 38 4.52 2.55 -4.07
N LEU A 39 3.45 1.96 -4.56
CA LEU A 39 3.56 0.83 -5.46
C LEU A 39 4.24 1.20 -6.77
N ASN A 40 4.14 2.45 -7.16
CA ASN A 40 4.77 2.89 -8.38
C ASN A 40 6.23 3.20 -8.20
N GLY A 41 6.76 3.02 -7.04
CA GLY A 41 8.14 3.34 -6.74
C GLY A 41 8.24 4.64 -6.00
N GLY A 42 9.34 4.91 -5.43
CA GLY A 42 9.52 6.10 -4.64
C GLY A 42 10.04 5.77 -3.26
N ARG A 43 10.12 6.75 -2.41
CA ARG A 43 10.68 6.55 -1.10
C ARG A 43 9.67 6.09 -0.11
N GLU A 44 10.14 5.32 0.84
CA GLU A 44 9.32 4.91 1.95
C GLU A 44 9.01 6.12 2.81
N ARG A 45 7.87 6.12 3.44
CA ARG A 45 7.52 7.19 4.34
C ARG A 45 6.61 6.69 5.45
N ASP A 46 6.50 7.47 6.51
CA ASP A 46 5.66 7.11 7.62
C ASP A 46 4.22 7.24 7.23
N ILE A 47 3.40 6.31 7.67
CA ILE A 47 1.97 6.43 7.47
C ILE A 47 1.27 6.22 8.80
N ASP A 48 0.10 6.80 8.92
CA ASP A 48 -0.71 6.67 10.10
C ASP A 48 -1.89 5.77 9.74
N PRO A 49 -2.20 4.76 10.52
CA PRO A 49 -3.31 3.86 10.19
C PRO A 49 -4.64 4.57 9.94
N VAL A 50 -4.87 5.71 10.59
CA VAL A 50 -6.12 6.43 10.39
C VAL A 50 -6.19 7.15 9.06
N ASP A 51 -5.05 7.34 8.41
CA ASP A 51 -5.00 8.07 7.16
C ASP A 51 -5.05 7.16 5.94
N VAL A 52 -5.16 5.87 6.13
CA VAL A 52 -5.15 4.92 5.03
C VAL A 52 -6.29 3.93 5.14
N VAL A 53 -6.62 3.31 4.02
CA VAL A 53 -7.63 2.27 3.98
C VAL A 53 -6.91 1.00 3.54
N VAL A 54 -7.05 -0.07 4.31
CA VAL A 54 -6.44 -1.35 3.96
C VAL A 54 -7.26 -1.99 2.86
N LEU A 55 -6.63 -2.40 1.78
CA LEU A 55 -7.32 -3.04 0.68
C LEU A 55 -7.54 -4.52 0.99
N GLY A 56 -8.64 -5.04 0.51
CA GLY A 56 -8.92 -6.47 0.64
C GLY A 56 -7.94 -7.27 -0.20
N GLU A 57 -7.80 -8.54 0.08
CA GLU A 57 -6.89 -9.38 -0.63
C GLU A 57 -7.08 -9.34 -2.11
N ARG A 58 -8.28 -9.40 -2.61
CA ARG A 58 -8.51 -9.37 -4.01
C ARG A 58 -8.13 -8.06 -4.63
N GLU A 59 -8.47 -6.96 -4.00
CA GLU A 59 -8.12 -5.65 -4.49
C GLU A 59 -6.63 -5.47 -4.52
N SER A 60 -5.98 -5.93 -3.48
CA SER A 60 -4.54 -5.84 -3.35
C SER A 60 -3.83 -6.58 -4.46
N LEU A 61 -4.26 -7.81 -4.75
CA LEU A 61 -3.67 -8.60 -5.79
C LEU A 61 -3.88 -7.96 -7.16
N SER A 62 -5.05 -7.45 -7.39
CA SER A 62 -5.38 -6.84 -8.65
C SER A 62 -4.51 -5.62 -8.91
N VAL A 63 -4.31 -4.81 -7.90
CA VAL A 63 -3.48 -3.63 -8.01
C VAL A 63 -2.02 -4.00 -8.26
N GLN A 64 -1.53 -4.99 -7.54
CA GLN A 64 -0.15 -5.41 -7.69
C GLN A 64 0.12 -5.99 -9.07
N VAL A 65 -0.83 -6.74 -9.59
CA VAL A 65 -0.71 -7.30 -10.93
C VAL A 65 -0.68 -6.18 -11.97
N ALA A 66 -1.53 -5.19 -11.81
CA ALA A 66 -1.57 -4.08 -12.74
C ALA A 66 -0.25 -3.32 -12.77
N VAL A 67 0.32 -3.07 -11.60
CA VAL A 67 1.60 -2.38 -11.50
C VAL A 67 2.71 -3.22 -12.13
N ALA A 68 2.71 -4.51 -11.85
CA ALA A 68 3.71 -5.40 -12.41
C ALA A 68 3.62 -5.46 -13.93
N ASN A 69 2.40 -5.47 -14.46
CA ASN A 69 2.22 -5.49 -15.90
C ASN A 69 2.74 -4.22 -16.55
N GLN A 70 2.52 -3.10 -15.91
CA GLN A 70 3.03 -1.85 -16.43
C GLN A 70 4.55 -1.86 -16.48
N ARG A 71 5.17 -2.35 -15.44
CA ARG A 71 6.61 -2.42 -15.39
C ARG A 71 7.13 -3.37 -16.44
N SER A 72 6.47 -4.50 -16.64
CA SER A 72 6.89 -5.45 -17.62
C SER A 72 6.82 -4.86 -18.99
N ARG A 73 5.79 -4.15 -19.31
CA ARG A 73 5.70 -3.55 -20.59
C ARG A 73 6.80 -2.58 -20.84
N ARG A 74 7.14 -1.76 -19.88
CA ARG A 74 8.22 -0.84 -20.04
C ARG A 74 9.49 -1.57 -20.24
N GLY A 75 9.73 -2.63 -19.52
CA GLY A 75 10.93 -3.40 -19.63
C GLY A 75 11.09 -4.02 -21.01
N VAL A 76 10.02 -4.49 -21.56
CA VAL A 76 10.08 -5.12 -22.84
C VAL A 76 10.35 -4.11 -23.95
N LEU A 77 9.81 -2.94 -23.83
CA LEU A 77 10.00 -1.97 -24.84
C LEU A 77 11.30 -1.24 -24.71
N GLY A 78 11.84 -1.28 -23.52
CA GLY A 78 13.05 -0.56 -23.23
C GLY A 78 14.29 -1.16 -23.79
#